data_df276b73259796bb90fd2356f94639d3
#
_entry.id   df276b73259796bb90fd2356f94639d3
#
_cell.length_a   1.000
_cell.length_b   1.000
_cell.length_c   1.000
_cell.angle_alpha   90.00
_cell.angle_beta   90.00
_cell.angle_gamma   90.00
#
_symmetry.space_group_name_H-M   'P 1'
#
loop_
_entity.id
_entity.type
_entity.pdbx_description
1 polymer ?
#
loop_
_entity_poly.entity_id
_entity_poly.type
_entity_poly.pdbx_seq_one_letter_code
_entity_poly.pdbx_strand_id
1 'polypeptide(L)'
;AAFRENEKGASVTNCLDSAIRWPNNGAMSKRKLSRQQAWRVEKIQEERAKRAAKRDAEAEQALTGGELGPEQEGLVIAHYGTQVAVESAPGEGQRCHIRANIEGLVTGDRVVWCQGDPIGVVVAQLDRDSVLSRPDPYGKLKPVAANIDQILLVIAPYPEPHANLIDRYLVAAETVGIEPVILLNKTDLVAADPDLQRQMDELLAIY
;
A
#
# COMPACT_ATOMS: atom_id res chain seq x y z
N ALA A 1 49.63 18.36 17.44
CA ALA A 1 48.37 18.63 18.14
C ALA A 1 47.38 17.52 17.79
N ALA A 2 47.15 16.67 18.79
CA ALA A 2 46.34 15.46 18.67
C ALA A 2 44.84 15.78 18.66
N PHE A 3 44.10 15.32 17.66
CA PHE A 3 42.66 15.26 17.70
C PHE A 3 42.28 13.88 18.22
N ARG A 4 41.66 13.83 19.39
CA ARG A 4 41.06 12.62 19.98
C ARG A 4 39.74 12.35 19.30
N GLU A 5 39.62 11.19 18.70
CA GLU A 5 38.38 10.50 18.39
C GLU A 5 37.56 10.24 19.67
N ASN A 6 36.32 10.61 19.66
CA ASN A 6 35.36 10.20 20.70
C ASN A 6 34.19 9.52 20.03
N GLU A 7 34.32 8.19 19.87
CA GLU A 7 33.22 7.30 19.54
C GLU A 7 32.22 7.28 20.69
N LYS A 8 31.02 7.77 20.45
CA LYS A 8 29.84 7.33 21.19
C LYS A 8 28.73 7.10 20.15
N GLY A 9 28.66 5.84 19.69
CA GLY A 9 27.51 5.33 18.99
C GLY A 9 26.29 5.36 19.92
N ALA A 10 25.47 6.37 19.76
CA ALA A 10 24.12 6.38 20.28
C ALA A 10 23.24 5.65 19.27
N SER A 11 22.83 4.43 19.62
CA SER A 11 21.86 3.64 18.89
C SER A 11 20.55 4.44 18.74
N VAL A 12 20.21 4.78 17.51
CA VAL A 12 18.99 5.53 17.15
C VAL A 12 17.73 4.66 17.24
N THR A 13 17.86 3.40 17.65
CA THR A 13 16.76 2.43 17.68
C THR A 13 15.77 2.58 18.83
N ASN A 14 16.02 3.45 19.83
CA ASN A 14 15.17 3.53 21.03
C ASN A 14 14.23 4.75 21.11
N CYS A 15 14.23 5.66 20.15
CA CYS A 15 13.32 6.82 20.16
C CYS A 15 12.02 6.60 19.35
N LEU A 16 11.95 5.61 18.47
CA LEU A 16 10.76 5.38 17.63
C LEU A 16 9.67 4.53 18.28
N ASP A 17 10.02 3.74 19.33
CA ASP A 17 9.03 2.91 20.06
C ASP A 17 8.12 3.72 21.01
N SER A 18 8.47 4.96 21.32
CA SER A 18 7.68 5.79 22.25
C SER A 18 6.74 6.79 21.57
N ALA A 19 6.92 7.08 20.28
CA ALA A 19 6.17 8.13 19.57
C ALA A 19 4.88 7.64 18.88
N ILE A 20 4.71 6.33 18.65
CA ILE A 20 3.48 5.77 18.05
C ILE A 20 2.77 4.88 19.05
N ARG A 21 2.55 5.38 20.25
CA ARG A 21 1.59 4.77 21.17
C ARG A 21 0.21 5.31 20.85
N TRP A 22 -0.49 4.63 19.96
CA TRP A 22 -1.94 4.79 19.83
C TRP A 22 -2.56 4.59 21.23
N PRO A 23 -3.53 5.43 21.66
CA PRO A 23 -4.20 5.17 22.92
C PRO A 23 -4.74 3.75 22.87
N ASN A 24 -4.19 2.90 23.73
CA ASN A 24 -4.69 1.56 23.98
C ASN A 24 -6.14 1.74 24.40
N ASN A 25 -7.08 1.61 23.48
CA ASN A 25 -8.47 1.40 23.84
C ASN A 25 -8.45 0.16 24.71
N GLY A 26 -8.76 0.39 25.99
CA GLY A 26 -8.60 -0.54 27.08
C GLY A 26 -8.99 -1.95 26.68
N ALA A 27 -8.27 -2.92 27.23
CA ALA A 27 -8.39 -4.35 26.98
C ALA A 27 -9.83 -4.73 26.62
N MET A 28 -10.12 -4.81 25.30
CA MET A 28 -11.38 -5.36 24.84
C MET A 28 -11.42 -6.78 25.34
N SER A 29 -12.17 -7.01 26.39
CA SER A 29 -12.59 -8.34 26.82
C SER A 29 -12.86 -9.16 25.57
N LYS A 30 -12.14 -10.28 25.38
CA LYS A 30 -12.39 -11.22 24.30
C LYS A 30 -13.82 -11.75 24.45
N ARG A 31 -14.80 -11.00 23.94
CA ARG A 31 -16.19 -11.46 23.91
C ARG A 31 -16.20 -12.76 23.10
N LYS A 32 -16.56 -13.86 23.77
CA LYS A 32 -16.78 -15.13 23.05
C LYS A 32 -17.84 -14.86 21.99
N LEU A 33 -17.50 -15.15 20.75
CA LEU A 33 -18.44 -15.04 19.64
C LEU A 33 -19.67 -15.88 19.96
N SER A 34 -20.87 -15.36 19.71
CA SER A 34 -22.08 -16.17 19.80
C SER A 34 -22.02 -17.31 18.79
N ARG A 35 -22.74 -18.41 19.03
CA ARG A 35 -22.77 -19.56 18.14
C ARG A 35 -23.10 -19.19 16.70
N GLN A 36 -23.99 -18.20 16.51
CA GLN A 36 -24.35 -17.68 15.18
C GLN A 36 -23.21 -16.85 14.55
N GLN A 37 -22.48 -16.09 15.34
CA GLN A 37 -21.32 -15.32 14.85
C GLN A 37 -20.17 -16.23 14.47
N ALA A 38 -19.88 -17.24 15.28
CA ALA A 38 -18.86 -18.25 14.99
C ALA A 38 -19.19 -19.00 13.68
N TRP A 39 -20.43 -19.45 13.50
CA TRP A 39 -20.90 -20.10 12.27
C TRP A 39 -20.79 -19.19 11.04
N ARG A 40 -21.13 -17.88 11.16
CA ARG A 40 -20.95 -16.91 10.06
C ARG A 40 -19.48 -16.74 9.68
N VAL A 41 -18.59 -16.64 10.66
CA VAL A 41 -17.16 -16.54 10.42
C VAL A 41 -16.63 -17.78 9.73
N GLU A 42 -17.00 -18.97 10.20
CA GLU A 42 -16.61 -20.25 9.61
C GLU A 42 -17.11 -20.37 8.15
N LYS A 43 -18.36 -20.01 7.89
CA LYS A 43 -18.92 -20.01 6.53
C LYS A 43 -18.19 -19.03 5.59
N ILE A 44 -17.86 -17.84 6.08
CA ILE A 44 -17.07 -16.86 5.29
C ILE A 44 -15.66 -17.41 5.00
N GLN A 45 -15.03 -18.06 5.97
CA GLN A 45 -13.71 -18.68 5.77
C GLN A 45 -13.77 -19.83 4.77
N GLU A 46 -14.79 -20.67 4.87
CA GLU A 46 -15.02 -21.77 3.92
C GLU A 46 -15.26 -21.25 2.49
N GLU A 47 -16.07 -20.20 2.33
CA GLU A 47 -16.28 -19.57 1.02
C GLU A 47 -15.01 -18.94 0.47
N ARG A 48 -14.20 -18.32 1.32
CA ARG A 48 -12.88 -17.78 0.92
C ARG A 48 -11.92 -18.89 0.49
N ALA A 49 -11.87 -19.99 1.24
CA ALA A 49 -11.06 -21.15 0.88
C ALA A 49 -11.51 -21.78 -0.45
N LYS A 50 -12.82 -21.92 -0.68
CA LYS A 50 -13.35 -22.40 -1.96
C LYS A 50 -13.02 -21.49 -3.13
N ARG A 51 -13.11 -20.16 -2.92
CA ARG A 51 -12.71 -19.17 -3.96
C ARG A 51 -11.20 -19.20 -4.23
N ALA A 52 -10.37 -19.41 -3.21
CA ALA A 52 -8.94 -19.55 -3.36
C ALA A 52 -8.59 -20.82 -4.16
N ALA A 53 -9.16 -21.97 -3.77
CA ALA A 53 -8.96 -23.25 -4.48
C ALA A 53 -9.44 -23.19 -5.94
N LYS A 54 -10.55 -22.51 -6.21
CA LYS A 54 -11.02 -22.31 -7.60
C LYS A 54 -10.03 -21.47 -8.42
N ARG A 55 -9.46 -20.43 -7.84
CA ARG A 55 -8.47 -19.59 -8.50
C ARG A 55 -7.19 -20.35 -8.82
N ASP A 56 -6.74 -21.20 -7.89
CA ASP A 56 -5.57 -22.06 -8.10
C ASP A 56 -5.81 -23.03 -9.25
N ALA A 57 -6.98 -23.66 -9.27
CA ALA A 57 -7.33 -24.57 -10.34
C ALA A 57 -7.41 -23.87 -11.71
N GLU A 58 -7.97 -22.65 -11.76
CA GLU A 58 -8.02 -21.85 -13.00
C GLU A 58 -6.61 -21.41 -13.45
N ALA A 59 -5.74 -20.97 -12.51
CA ALA A 59 -4.37 -20.59 -12.79
C ALA A 59 -3.53 -21.82 -13.23
N GLU A 60 -3.73 -22.97 -12.57
CA GLU A 60 -3.02 -24.21 -12.89
C GLU A 60 -3.48 -24.80 -14.22
N GLN A 61 -4.78 -24.68 -14.55
CA GLN A 61 -5.33 -25.07 -15.83
C GLN A 61 -4.78 -24.21 -16.99
N ALA A 62 -4.66 -22.89 -16.77
CA ALA A 62 -4.02 -21.98 -17.72
C ALA A 62 -2.52 -22.33 -17.92
N LEU A 63 -1.81 -22.70 -16.84
CA LEU A 63 -0.39 -23.13 -16.92
C LEU A 63 -0.20 -24.47 -17.65
N THR A 64 -1.14 -25.39 -17.53
CA THR A 64 -1.05 -26.73 -18.15
C THR A 64 -1.59 -26.76 -19.58
N GLY A 65 -2.42 -25.78 -19.98
CA GLY A 65 -3.06 -25.71 -21.30
C GLY A 65 -2.14 -25.32 -22.47
N GLY A 66 -0.88 -25.00 -22.23
CA GLY A 66 0.07 -24.64 -23.29
C GLY A 66 -0.16 -23.27 -23.94
N GLU A 67 -1.09 -22.47 -23.42
CA GLU A 67 -1.48 -21.16 -23.96
C GLU A 67 -0.72 -19.99 -23.28
N LEU A 68 0.22 -20.30 -22.38
CA LEU A 68 1.00 -19.28 -21.69
C LEU A 68 2.35 -19.06 -22.38
N GLY A 69 2.68 -17.77 -22.53
CA GLY A 69 3.99 -17.33 -23.00
C GLY A 69 5.11 -17.60 -21.98
N PRO A 70 6.35 -17.27 -22.32
CA PRO A 70 7.48 -17.40 -21.41
C PRO A 70 7.30 -16.51 -20.17
N GLU A 71 7.96 -16.89 -19.09
CA GLU A 71 8.06 -16.06 -17.89
C GLU A 71 8.79 -14.75 -18.19
N GLN A 72 8.21 -13.65 -17.74
CA GLN A 72 8.77 -12.31 -17.90
C GLN A 72 8.51 -11.48 -16.65
N GLU A 73 9.33 -10.47 -16.42
CA GLU A 73 9.12 -9.51 -15.34
C GLU A 73 8.07 -8.48 -15.75
N GLY A 74 7.33 -7.98 -14.76
CA GLY A 74 6.34 -6.94 -14.95
C GLY A 74 5.99 -6.22 -13.66
N LEU A 75 5.30 -5.09 -13.82
CA LEU A 75 4.85 -4.22 -12.75
C LEU A 75 3.34 -4.36 -12.57
N VAL A 76 2.89 -4.53 -11.33
CA VAL A 76 1.46 -4.49 -11.00
C VAL A 76 0.98 -3.04 -11.03
N ILE A 77 0.16 -2.69 -12.03
CA ILE A 77 -0.37 -1.32 -12.20
C ILE A 77 -1.76 -1.13 -11.61
N ALA A 78 -2.53 -2.21 -11.48
CA ALA A 78 -3.86 -2.15 -10.86
C ALA A 78 -4.26 -3.49 -10.22
N HIS A 79 -5.12 -3.40 -9.19
CA HIS A 79 -5.61 -4.56 -8.44
C HIS A 79 -7.15 -4.63 -8.50
N TYR A 80 -7.68 -5.77 -8.93
CA TYR A 80 -9.11 -6.02 -9.10
C TYR A 80 -9.63 -7.14 -8.18
N GLY A 81 -9.11 -7.20 -6.96
CA GLY A 81 -9.49 -8.19 -5.95
C GLY A 81 -8.89 -9.58 -6.19
N THR A 82 -9.31 -10.30 -7.22
CA THR A 82 -8.82 -11.65 -7.55
C THR A 82 -7.85 -11.66 -8.73
N GLN A 83 -7.74 -10.54 -9.42
CA GLN A 83 -6.90 -10.33 -10.59
C GLN A 83 -6.10 -9.06 -10.42
N VAL A 84 -5.00 -8.97 -11.13
CA VAL A 84 -4.17 -7.76 -11.25
C VAL A 84 -3.98 -7.43 -12.73
N ALA A 85 -3.73 -6.16 -13.03
CA ALA A 85 -3.15 -5.78 -14.31
C ALA A 85 -1.64 -5.70 -14.13
N VAL A 86 -0.92 -6.38 -15.00
CA VAL A 86 0.55 -6.39 -15.03
C VAL A 86 1.00 -5.77 -16.35
N GLU A 87 1.99 -4.90 -16.28
CA GLU A 87 2.59 -4.22 -17.42
C GLU A 87 4.07 -4.60 -17.51
N SER A 88 4.52 -5.03 -18.69
CA SER A 88 5.95 -5.33 -18.96
C SER A 88 6.65 -4.14 -19.61
N ALA A 89 5.95 -3.40 -20.46
CA ALA A 89 6.40 -2.18 -21.09
C ALA A 89 5.25 -1.16 -21.11
N PRO A 90 5.53 0.16 -21.13
CA PRO A 90 4.48 1.19 -21.12
C PRO A 90 3.42 0.95 -22.17
N GLY A 91 2.17 0.79 -21.72
CA GLY A 91 1.01 0.53 -22.59
C GLY A 91 0.78 -0.95 -22.94
N GLU A 92 1.65 -1.86 -22.56
CA GLU A 92 1.52 -3.32 -22.81
C GLU A 92 1.07 -4.05 -21.55
N GLY A 93 -0.11 -3.69 -21.04
CA GLY A 93 -0.65 -4.27 -19.84
C GLY A 93 -1.67 -5.38 -20.10
N GLN A 94 -1.61 -6.47 -19.36
CA GLN A 94 -2.58 -7.56 -19.40
C GLN A 94 -3.17 -7.85 -18.02
N ARG A 95 -4.42 -8.30 -17.99
CA ARG A 95 -5.02 -8.89 -16.77
C ARG A 95 -4.42 -10.26 -16.50
N CYS A 96 -4.08 -10.49 -15.24
CA CYS A 96 -3.50 -11.74 -14.79
C CYS A 96 -4.24 -12.31 -13.58
N HIS A 97 -4.36 -13.62 -13.53
CA HIS A 97 -4.74 -14.33 -12.31
C HIS A 97 -3.58 -14.33 -11.31
N ILE A 98 -3.92 -14.25 -10.03
CA ILE A 98 -2.96 -14.37 -8.94
C ILE A 98 -3.04 -15.80 -8.42
N ARG A 99 -1.91 -16.50 -8.31
CA ARG A 99 -1.85 -17.81 -7.64
C ARG A 99 -2.19 -17.65 -6.16
N ALA A 100 -2.83 -18.65 -5.54
CA ALA A 100 -3.26 -18.57 -4.14
C ALA A 100 -2.09 -18.53 -3.15
N ASN A 101 -0.93 -19.02 -3.53
CA ASN A 101 0.30 -18.93 -2.74
C ASN A 101 0.91 -17.51 -2.71
N ILE A 102 0.42 -16.57 -3.55
CA ILE A 102 0.86 -15.19 -3.57
C ILE A 102 -0.18 -14.35 -2.85
N GLU A 103 0.17 -13.90 -1.64
CA GLU A 103 -0.71 -13.08 -0.82
C GLU A 103 -0.22 -11.63 -0.76
N GLY A 104 -1.17 -10.70 -0.70
CA GLY A 104 -0.88 -9.30 -0.40
C GLY A 104 -0.20 -8.53 -1.53
N LEU A 105 -0.40 -8.91 -2.80
CA LEU A 105 0.01 -8.09 -3.94
C LEU A 105 -0.70 -6.75 -3.90
N VAL A 106 0.05 -5.70 -4.20
CA VAL A 106 -0.43 -4.32 -4.30
C VAL A 106 0.12 -3.65 -5.54
N THR A 107 -0.43 -2.51 -5.90
CA THR A 107 0.10 -1.68 -6.99
C THR A 107 1.55 -1.28 -6.70
N GLY A 108 2.40 -1.37 -7.72
CA GLY A 108 3.84 -1.14 -7.60
C GLY A 108 4.67 -2.40 -7.31
N ASP A 109 4.03 -3.56 -7.08
CA ASP A 109 4.78 -4.81 -6.95
C ASP A 109 5.41 -5.23 -8.28
N ARG A 110 6.67 -5.62 -8.20
CA ARG A 110 7.36 -6.31 -9.30
C ARG A 110 7.05 -7.79 -9.21
N VAL A 111 6.69 -8.39 -10.33
CA VAL A 111 6.26 -9.78 -10.41
C VAL A 111 6.88 -10.50 -11.59
N VAL A 112 7.01 -11.81 -11.47
CA VAL A 112 7.22 -12.70 -12.61
C VAL A 112 5.86 -13.21 -13.05
N TRP A 113 5.56 -13.09 -14.33
CA TRP A 113 4.27 -13.47 -14.88
C TRP A 113 4.41 -14.07 -16.28
N CYS A 114 3.42 -14.83 -16.70
CA CYS A 114 3.30 -15.37 -18.04
C CYS A 114 2.12 -14.70 -18.75
N GLN A 115 2.35 -14.23 -19.95
CA GLN A 115 1.30 -13.76 -20.84
C GLN A 115 0.40 -14.93 -21.23
N GLY A 116 -0.90 -14.72 -21.29
CA GLY A 116 -1.87 -15.73 -21.70
C GLY A 116 -2.98 -15.15 -22.56
N ASP A 117 -3.70 -15.99 -23.25
CA ASP A 117 -4.88 -15.59 -24.02
C ASP A 117 -6.13 -16.28 -23.43
N PRO A 118 -7.10 -15.52 -22.92
CA PRO A 118 -7.20 -14.04 -22.84
C PRO A 118 -6.57 -13.42 -21.58
N ILE A 119 -6.11 -14.23 -20.61
CA ILE A 119 -5.68 -13.79 -19.28
C ILE A 119 -4.34 -14.44 -18.94
N GLY A 120 -3.39 -13.63 -18.44
CA GLY A 120 -2.08 -14.10 -17.97
C GLY A 120 -2.14 -14.64 -16.52
N VAL A 121 -1.00 -15.09 -16.03
CA VAL A 121 -0.84 -15.63 -14.68
C VAL A 121 0.39 -15.06 -14.01
N VAL A 122 0.24 -14.52 -12.80
CA VAL A 122 1.36 -14.13 -11.94
C VAL A 122 1.91 -15.39 -11.27
N VAL A 123 3.21 -15.64 -11.50
CA VAL A 123 3.92 -16.84 -11.04
C VAL A 123 4.62 -16.59 -9.71
N ALA A 124 5.27 -15.42 -9.56
CA ALA A 124 6.01 -15.05 -8.36
C ALA A 124 5.96 -13.54 -8.11
N GLN A 125 6.13 -13.15 -6.86
CA GLN A 125 6.37 -11.78 -6.43
C GLN A 125 7.87 -11.59 -6.20
N LEU A 126 8.43 -10.49 -6.67
CA LEU A 126 9.81 -10.10 -6.43
C LEU A 126 9.92 -9.26 -5.13
N ASP A 127 11.13 -9.11 -4.63
CA ASP A 127 11.41 -8.32 -3.43
C ASP A 127 11.02 -6.85 -3.61
N ARG A 128 10.51 -6.26 -2.53
CA ARG A 128 10.08 -4.87 -2.48
C ARG A 128 11.21 -3.99 -1.94
N ASP A 129 11.46 -2.87 -2.59
CA ASP A 129 12.39 -1.85 -2.07
C ASP A 129 11.73 -0.98 -1.02
N SER A 130 10.44 -0.66 -1.20
CA SER A 130 9.63 0.11 -0.25
C SER A 130 8.21 -0.41 -0.16
N VAL A 131 7.56 -0.23 1.00
CA VAL A 131 6.16 -0.63 1.23
C VAL A 131 5.43 0.45 2.01
N LEU A 132 4.46 1.07 1.38
CA LEU A 132 3.52 1.93 2.09
C LEU A 132 2.40 1.07 2.70
N SER A 133 2.26 1.13 4.02
CA SER A 133 1.25 0.37 4.75
C SER A 133 0.31 1.28 5.53
N ARG A 134 -0.91 0.84 5.71
CA ARG A 134 -1.89 1.49 6.58
C ARG A 134 -2.46 0.49 7.59
N PRO A 135 -2.81 0.93 8.81
CA PRO A 135 -3.52 0.08 9.74
C PRO A 135 -4.94 -0.21 9.23
N ASP A 136 -5.38 -1.46 9.37
CA ASP A 136 -6.78 -1.83 9.20
C ASP A 136 -7.58 -1.46 10.48
N PRO A 137 -8.93 -1.61 10.49
CA PRO A 137 -9.75 -1.33 11.67
C PRO A 137 -9.38 -2.15 12.91
N TYR A 138 -8.61 -3.21 12.75
CA TYR A 138 -8.12 -4.08 13.83
C TYR A 138 -6.69 -3.76 14.27
N GLY A 139 -6.07 -2.72 13.68
CA GLY A 139 -4.70 -2.31 13.96
C GLY A 139 -3.62 -3.12 13.25
N LYS A 140 -3.98 -4.05 12.36
CA LYS A 140 -3.02 -4.80 11.55
C LYS A 140 -2.58 -3.95 10.37
N LEU A 141 -1.27 -3.82 10.18
CA LEU A 141 -0.72 -3.13 9.02
C LEU A 141 -1.01 -3.93 7.75
N LYS A 142 -1.56 -3.25 6.76
CA LYS A 142 -1.81 -3.79 5.41
C LYS A 142 -1.06 -2.97 4.39
N PRO A 143 -0.31 -3.60 3.47
CA PRO A 143 0.31 -2.91 2.38
C PRO A 143 -0.77 -2.28 1.49
N VAL A 144 -0.49 -1.07 1.02
CA VAL A 144 -1.37 -0.29 0.13
C VAL A 144 -0.72 -0.14 -1.24
N ALA A 145 0.60 0.07 -1.24
CA ALA A 145 1.40 0.18 -2.44
C ALA A 145 2.86 -0.19 -2.13
N ALA A 146 3.61 -0.59 -3.13
CA ALA A 146 5.01 -0.99 -3.03
C ALA A 146 5.86 -0.25 -4.07
N ASN A 147 7.17 -0.18 -3.84
CA ASN A 147 8.16 0.39 -4.75
C ASN A 147 7.76 1.80 -5.22
N ILE A 148 7.34 2.64 -4.25
CA ILE A 148 6.92 4.01 -4.49
C ILE A 148 8.17 4.90 -4.38
N ASP A 149 8.40 5.75 -5.38
CA ASP A 149 9.49 6.71 -5.39
C ASP A 149 9.06 8.03 -4.75
N GLN A 150 7.79 8.41 -4.89
CA GLN A 150 7.29 9.70 -4.42
C GLN A 150 5.84 9.64 -3.97
N ILE A 151 5.49 10.40 -2.94
CA ILE A 151 4.11 10.59 -2.46
C ILE A 151 3.66 12.02 -2.77
N LEU A 152 2.60 12.17 -3.57
CA LEU A 152 1.97 13.47 -3.82
C LEU A 152 0.81 13.68 -2.86
N LEU A 153 0.97 14.61 -1.92
CA LEU A 153 -0.08 15.05 -0.99
C LEU A 153 -0.87 16.18 -1.63
N VAL A 154 -1.98 15.86 -2.24
CA VAL A 154 -2.82 16.85 -2.92
C VAL A 154 -3.73 17.52 -1.90
N ILE A 155 -3.55 18.82 -1.69
CA ILE A 155 -4.40 19.69 -0.86
C ILE A 155 -5.15 20.69 -1.74
N ALA A 156 -6.24 21.24 -1.22
CA ALA A 156 -7.02 22.28 -1.89
C ALA A 156 -7.65 23.19 -0.83
N PRO A 157 -8.01 24.43 -1.16
CA PRO A 157 -8.70 25.31 -0.20
C PRO A 157 -10.04 24.76 0.26
N TYR A 158 -10.72 24.00 -0.59
CA TYR A 158 -11.97 23.31 -0.26
C TYR A 158 -11.95 21.84 -0.73
N PRO A 159 -12.28 20.83 0.14
CA PRO A 159 -12.46 20.99 1.58
C PRO A 159 -11.17 21.46 2.26
N GLU A 160 -11.31 22.19 3.39
CA GLU A 160 -10.18 22.74 4.13
C GLU A 160 -9.17 21.64 4.52
N PRO A 161 -7.87 21.81 4.22
CA PRO A 161 -6.86 20.81 4.52
C PRO A 161 -6.58 20.79 6.05
N HIS A 162 -6.58 19.58 6.60
CA HIS A 162 -6.24 19.38 8.00
C HIS A 162 -4.74 19.14 8.18
N ALA A 163 -4.03 20.03 8.88
CA ALA A 163 -2.61 19.91 9.17
C ALA A 163 -2.24 18.53 9.75
N ASN A 164 -3.00 18.02 10.71
CA ASN A 164 -2.77 16.68 11.28
C ASN A 164 -2.79 15.54 10.25
N LEU A 165 -3.52 15.71 9.14
CA LEU A 165 -3.54 14.71 8.08
C LEU A 165 -2.26 14.80 7.23
N ILE A 166 -1.81 16.01 6.93
CA ILE A 166 -0.55 16.26 6.23
C ILE A 166 0.60 15.67 7.06
N ASP A 167 0.71 16.04 8.35
CA ASP A 167 1.73 15.52 9.28
C ASP A 167 1.80 13.99 9.28
N ARG A 168 0.65 13.33 9.33
CA ARG A 168 0.59 11.86 9.33
C ARG A 168 1.15 11.25 8.05
N TYR A 169 0.90 11.85 6.90
CA TYR A 169 1.45 11.37 5.63
C TYR A 169 2.94 11.69 5.51
N LEU A 170 3.39 12.86 5.99
CA LEU A 170 4.80 13.20 6.00
C LEU A 170 5.60 12.24 6.89
N VAL A 171 5.11 11.95 8.10
CA VAL A 171 5.73 10.97 9.01
C VAL A 171 5.73 9.57 8.39
N ALA A 172 4.65 9.17 7.73
CA ALA A 172 4.60 7.87 7.05
C ALA A 172 5.61 7.78 5.90
N ALA A 173 5.75 8.84 5.10
CA ALA A 173 6.71 8.94 4.01
C ALA A 173 8.15 8.85 4.54
N GLU A 174 8.49 9.64 5.56
CA GLU A 174 9.80 9.64 6.21
C GLU A 174 10.16 8.26 6.79
N THR A 175 9.19 7.59 7.42
CA THR A 175 9.42 6.27 8.03
C THR A 175 9.84 5.21 7.01
N VAL A 176 9.37 5.32 5.77
CA VAL A 176 9.68 4.37 4.68
C VAL A 176 10.71 4.91 3.68
N GLY A 177 11.24 6.12 3.91
CA GLY A 177 12.24 6.76 3.06
C GLY A 177 11.72 7.17 1.69
N ILE A 178 10.43 7.52 1.59
CA ILE A 178 9.80 7.98 0.35
C ILE A 178 9.70 9.51 0.38
N GLU A 179 10.04 10.18 -0.73
CA GLU A 179 10.00 11.64 -0.84
C GLU A 179 8.54 12.15 -0.90
N PRO A 180 8.09 12.98 0.06
CA PRO A 180 6.78 13.60 0.01
C PRO A 180 6.82 14.93 -0.76
N VAL A 181 5.80 15.18 -1.57
CA VAL A 181 5.59 16.48 -2.24
C VAL A 181 4.17 16.96 -1.95
N ILE A 182 4.04 18.19 -1.46
CA ILE A 182 2.74 18.82 -1.25
C ILE A 182 2.37 19.57 -2.52
N LEU A 183 1.18 19.26 -3.07
CA LEU A 183 0.65 19.88 -4.28
C LEU A 183 -0.65 20.63 -3.95
N LEU A 184 -0.65 21.94 -4.16
CA LEU A 184 -1.84 22.76 -4.03
C LEU A 184 -2.67 22.70 -5.33
N ASN A 185 -3.85 22.11 -5.22
CA ASN A 185 -4.83 22.04 -6.30
C ASN A 185 -5.90 23.15 -6.17
N LYS A 186 -6.69 23.39 -7.20
CA LYS A 186 -7.73 24.43 -7.26
C LYS A 186 -7.16 25.83 -7.02
N THR A 187 -6.02 26.12 -7.60
CA THR A 187 -5.35 27.43 -7.49
C THR A 187 -6.16 28.58 -8.10
N ASP A 188 -7.10 28.29 -8.99
CA ASP A 188 -8.09 29.21 -9.50
C ASP A 188 -8.96 29.84 -8.39
N LEU A 189 -9.36 29.04 -7.40
CA LEU A 189 -10.13 29.53 -6.24
C LEU A 189 -9.23 30.36 -5.32
N VAL A 190 -7.99 29.97 -5.14
CA VAL A 190 -7.01 30.72 -4.31
C VAL A 190 -6.73 32.07 -4.93
N ALA A 191 -6.52 32.13 -6.25
CA ALA A 191 -6.23 33.37 -6.95
C ALA A 191 -7.43 34.37 -6.96
N ALA A 192 -8.65 33.86 -6.80
CA ALA A 192 -9.86 34.69 -6.79
C ALA A 192 -10.16 35.31 -5.41
N ASP A 193 -9.56 34.80 -4.33
CA ASP A 193 -9.85 35.22 -2.96
C ASP A 193 -8.53 35.46 -2.16
N PRO A 194 -8.21 36.73 -1.84
CA PRO A 194 -6.99 37.08 -1.10
C PRO A 194 -6.92 36.47 0.33
N ASP A 195 -8.06 36.19 0.95
CA ASP A 195 -8.07 35.58 2.27
C ASP A 195 -7.74 34.09 2.19
N LEU A 196 -8.25 33.38 1.18
CA LEU A 196 -7.84 32.00 0.88
C LEU A 196 -6.35 31.92 0.51
N GLN A 197 -5.86 32.87 -0.28
CA GLN A 197 -4.43 32.95 -0.60
C GLN A 197 -3.59 33.00 0.67
N ARG A 198 -3.90 33.91 1.58
CA ARG A 198 -3.17 34.06 2.84
C ARG A 198 -3.22 32.78 3.68
N GLN A 199 -4.38 32.15 3.80
CA GLN A 199 -4.55 30.89 4.54
C GLN A 199 -3.70 29.76 3.95
N MET A 200 -3.66 29.62 2.63
CA MET A 200 -2.87 28.58 1.98
C MET A 200 -1.37 28.87 2.08
N ASP A 201 -0.96 30.12 1.95
CA ASP A 201 0.44 30.53 2.12
C ASP A 201 0.92 30.30 3.58
N GLU A 202 0.09 30.63 4.59
CA GLU A 202 0.39 30.34 5.99
C GLU A 202 0.51 28.83 6.26
N LEU A 203 -0.40 28.01 5.69
CA LEU A 203 -0.33 26.56 5.82
C LEU A 203 0.93 26.00 5.17
N LEU A 204 1.22 26.39 3.93
CA LEU A 204 2.40 25.90 3.20
C LEU A 204 3.72 26.36 3.80
N ALA A 205 3.73 27.50 4.50
CA ALA A 205 4.94 27.98 5.19
C ALA A 205 5.35 27.12 6.40
N ILE A 206 4.48 26.23 6.87
CA ILE A 206 4.77 25.28 7.96
C ILE A 206 5.58 24.08 7.44
N TYR A 207 5.41 23.74 6.18
CA TYR A 207 5.98 22.55 5.53
C TYR A 207 7.05 22.90 4.50
#